data_31ae38d05f0146cced79603596376a46
#
_entry.id   31ae38d05f0146cced79603596376a46
#
_cell.length_a   1.000
_cell.length_b   1.000
_cell.length_c   1.000
_cell.angle_alpha   90.00
_cell.angle_beta   90.00
_cell.angle_gamma   90.00
#
_symmetry.space_group_name_H-M   'P 1'
#
loop_
_entity.id
_entity.type
_entity.pdbx_description
1 polymer ?
#
loop_
_entity_poly.entity_id
_entity_poly.type
_entity_poly.pdbx_seq_one_letter_code
_entity_poly.pdbx_strand_id
1 'polypeptide(L)'
;VGVFYDGIQLGNAQNGVTDLGKYSLDDMESLTMYNGQKSDIFQSAKDFASASAIYLKTKRPVFVGNKKSNLLVRYKTMSINYHDPSFRWEQKLSDKVCLSVSSEYIKSNGQYKFRYKRNNQDGSVAYDTTATRWNSDIEALRLETGVYGQLNNGSWDAKVYYYDSERGAPGAIVENKFSDGFRQYDKNFFAQGFIIKDFSEKYKFQAKAK
;
A
#
# COMPACT_ATOMS: atom_id res chain seq x y z
N VAL A 1 2.12 9.23 13.67
CA VAL A 1 1.23 9.39 12.50
C VAL A 1 0.33 8.18 12.43
N GLY A 2 -0.99 8.39 12.46
CA GLY A 2 -1.98 7.34 12.20
C GLY A 2 -2.09 7.08 10.70
N VAL A 3 -2.17 5.82 10.28
CA VAL A 3 -2.43 5.44 8.88
C VAL A 3 -3.75 4.70 8.83
N PHE A 4 -4.64 5.13 7.96
CA PHE A 4 -6.00 4.59 7.84
C PHE A 4 -6.24 4.12 6.40
N TYR A 5 -6.69 2.88 6.25
CA TYR A 5 -7.05 2.26 4.98
C TYR A 5 -8.56 2.08 4.92
N ASP A 6 -9.22 2.82 4.04
CA ASP A 6 -10.69 2.93 3.97
C ASP A 6 -11.34 3.23 5.34
N GLY A 7 -10.67 4.09 6.14
CA GLY A 7 -11.15 4.53 7.45
C GLY A 7 -10.95 3.53 8.58
N ILE A 8 -10.15 2.48 8.39
CA ILE A 8 -9.74 1.55 9.43
C ILE A 8 -8.24 1.70 9.67
N GLN A 9 -7.83 1.87 10.93
CA GLN A 9 -6.43 2.08 11.25
C GLN A 9 -5.59 0.86 10.91
N LEU A 10 -4.49 1.12 10.20
CA LEU A 10 -3.41 0.17 9.98
C LEU A 10 -2.37 0.31 11.11
N GLY A 11 -1.73 -0.78 11.43
CA GLY A 11 -0.62 -0.81 12.38
C GLY A 11 0.11 -2.13 12.29
N ASN A 12 1.42 -2.08 12.52
CA ASN A 12 2.20 -3.27 12.76
C ASN A 12 2.12 -3.58 14.26
N ALA A 13 1.68 -4.79 14.62
CA ALA A 13 1.57 -5.23 16.01
C ALA A 13 2.92 -5.22 16.76
N GLN A 14 4.02 -5.31 16.01
CA GLN A 14 5.38 -5.42 16.58
C GLN A 14 5.98 -4.05 16.94
N ASN A 15 5.82 -3.02 16.09
CA ASN A 15 6.49 -1.74 16.25
C ASN A 15 5.61 -0.51 16.04
N GLY A 16 4.32 -0.71 15.71
CA GLY A 16 3.36 0.38 15.45
C GLY A 16 3.61 1.18 14.17
N VAL A 17 4.65 0.85 13.41
CA VAL A 17 4.99 1.56 12.16
C VAL A 17 4.26 0.92 10.99
N THR A 18 3.65 1.73 10.14
CA THR A 18 3.01 1.27 8.91
C THR A 18 3.94 1.52 7.72
N ASP A 19 4.37 0.46 7.07
CA ASP A 19 5.08 0.54 5.78
C ASP A 19 4.08 0.78 4.66
N LEU A 20 4.06 2.02 4.12
CA LEU A 20 3.18 2.40 3.02
C LEU A 20 3.53 1.71 1.70
N GLY A 21 4.76 1.23 1.54
CA GLY A 21 5.19 0.46 0.38
C GLY A 21 4.44 -0.86 0.18
N LYS A 22 3.69 -1.32 1.19
CA LYS A 22 2.85 -2.52 1.09
C LYS A 22 1.55 -2.28 0.31
N TYR A 23 1.15 -1.03 0.07
CA TYR A 23 -0.11 -0.67 -0.58
C TYR A 23 0.13 -0.10 -1.96
N SER A 24 -0.58 -0.60 -2.97
CA SER A 24 -0.47 -0.10 -4.33
C SER A 24 -1.15 1.25 -4.48
N LEU A 25 -0.42 2.26 -4.95
CA LEU A 25 -0.99 3.57 -5.28
C LEU A 25 -1.91 3.50 -6.50
N ASP A 26 -1.75 2.50 -7.34
CA ASP A 26 -2.59 2.31 -8.54
C ASP A 26 -4.04 1.99 -8.19
N ASP A 27 -4.27 1.38 -7.03
CA ASP A 27 -5.60 1.02 -6.52
C ASP A 27 -6.21 2.11 -5.61
N MET A 28 -5.47 3.21 -5.35
CA MET A 28 -5.97 4.30 -4.54
C MET A 28 -6.78 5.30 -5.35
N GLU A 29 -7.93 5.70 -4.81
CA GLU A 29 -8.69 6.85 -5.27
C GLU A 29 -8.05 8.15 -4.77
N SER A 30 -7.64 8.16 -3.50
CA SER A 30 -6.96 9.30 -2.89
C SER A 30 -6.03 8.88 -1.77
N LEU A 31 -4.97 9.67 -1.60
CA LEU A 31 -4.09 9.67 -0.45
C LEU A 31 -4.15 11.08 0.15
N THR A 32 -4.61 11.20 1.37
CA THR A 32 -4.79 12.50 2.03
C THR A 32 -4.07 12.51 3.37
N MET A 33 -3.29 13.56 3.63
CA MET A 33 -2.61 13.76 4.90
C MET A 33 -3.23 14.94 5.65
N TYR A 34 -3.54 14.74 6.91
CA TYR A 34 -3.98 15.80 7.83
C TYR A 34 -2.93 16.01 8.92
N ASN A 35 -2.50 17.26 9.06
CA ASN A 35 -1.71 17.71 10.21
C ASN A 35 -2.68 18.26 11.25
N GLY A 36 -3.15 17.40 12.14
CA GLY A 36 -4.21 17.68 13.09
C GLY A 36 -5.44 16.80 12.89
N GLN A 37 -6.55 17.22 13.47
CA GLN A 37 -7.80 16.46 13.41
C GLN A 37 -8.58 16.79 12.13
N LYS A 38 -9.13 15.77 11.50
CA LYS A 38 -10.11 15.91 10.43
C LYS A 38 -11.46 16.31 11.04
N SER A 39 -12.14 17.30 10.48
CA SER A 39 -13.49 17.71 10.88
C SER A 39 -14.53 16.73 10.31
N ASP A 40 -14.69 15.59 10.94
CA ASP A 40 -15.69 14.58 10.58
C ASP A 40 -16.23 13.93 11.87
N ILE A 41 -17.53 13.98 12.07
CA ILE A 41 -18.19 13.42 13.26
C ILE A 41 -18.17 11.89 13.31
N PHE A 42 -17.98 11.23 12.15
CA PHE A 42 -17.90 9.77 12.03
C PHE A 42 -16.46 9.23 12.05
N GLN A 43 -15.63 9.82 12.92
CA GLN A 43 -14.29 9.34 13.16
C GLN A 43 -14.25 8.36 14.34
N SER A 44 -13.29 7.43 14.29
CA SER A 44 -13.03 6.58 15.46
C SER A 44 -12.27 7.35 16.53
N ALA A 45 -12.36 6.91 17.81
CA ALA A 45 -11.57 7.49 18.89
C ALA A 45 -10.05 7.46 18.59
N LYS A 46 -9.58 6.50 17.80
CA LYS A 46 -8.19 6.39 17.37
C LYS A 46 -7.77 7.49 16.38
N ASP A 47 -8.69 7.98 15.55
CA ASP A 47 -8.44 9.11 14.66
C ASP A 47 -8.14 10.37 15.48
N PHE A 48 -8.90 10.60 16.55
CA PHE A 48 -8.69 11.74 17.45
C PHE A 48 -7.40 11.62 18.29
N ALA A 49 -6.90 10.41 18.51
CA ALA A 49 -5.67 10.18 19.27
C ALA A 49 -4.39 10.42 18.47
N SER A 50 -4.49 10.67 17.17
CA SER A 50 -3.33 10.85 16.28
C SER A 50 -3.04 12.33 16.05
N ALA A 51 -1.80 12.78 16.32
CA ALA A 51 -1.35 14.15 16.04
C ALA A 51 -1.36 14.49 14.55
N SER A 52 -1.18 13.50 13.69
CA SER A 52 -1.34 13.57 12.24
C SER A 52 -1.82 12.23 11.70
N ALA A 53 -2.54 12.25 10.58
CA ALA A 53 -3.13 11.06 9.99
C ALA A 53 -2.99 11.03 8.47
N ILE A 54 -2.72 9.85 7.93
CA ILE A 54 -2.73 9.56 6.49
C ILE A 54 -3.92 8.66 6.19
N TYR A 55 -4.76 9.08 5.27
CA TYR A 55 -5.92 8.33 4.81
C TYR A 55 -5.67 7.81 3.40
N LEU A 56 -5.68 6.50 3.26
CA LEU A 56 -5.65 5.76 2.01
C LEU A 56 -7.07 5.36 1.67
N LYS A 57 -7.61 5.90 0.59
CA LYS A 57 -8.95 5.55 0.10
C LYS A 57 -8.82 4.76 -1.19
N THR A 58 -9.33 3.56 -1.24
CA THR A 58 -9.27 2.71 -2.43
C THR A 58 -10.35 3.06 -3.44
N LYS A 59 -10.07 2.78 -4.71
CA LYS A 59 -11.03 2.95 -5.80
C LYS A 59 -12.21 2.00 -5.65
N ARG A 60 -13.41 2.54 -5.78
CA ARG A 60 -14.63 1.73 -5.94
C ARG A 60 -14.94 1.53 -7.41
N PRO A 61 -15.48 0.36 -7.81
CA PRO A 61 -15.90 0.13 -9.19
C PRO A 61 -16.92 1.15 -9.67
N VAL A 62 -16.68 1.72 -10.85
CA VAL A 62 -17.61 2.63 -11.51
C VAL A 62 -17.84 2.13 -12.95
N PHE A 63 -19.10 1.96 -13.32
CA PHE A 63 -19.49 1.49 -14.65
C PHE A 63 -20.20 2.59 -15.39
N VAL A 64 -19.75 2.89 -16.62
CA VAL A 64 -20.31 3.93 -17.48
C VAL A 64 -21.16 3.30 -18.57
N GLY A 65 -22.37 3.81 -18.78
CA GLY A 65 -23.32 3.29 -19.75
C GLY A 65 -23.74 1.85 -19.43
N ASN A 66 -23.78 0.99 -20.44
CA ASN A 66 -24.19 -0.41 -20.31
C ASN A 66 -23.06 -1.39 -19.98
N LYS A 67 -21.86 -0.88 -19.65
CA LYS A 67 -20.72 -1.73 -19.29
C LYS A 67 -21.01 -2.49 -18.00
N LYS A 68 -20.67 -3.77 -17.99
CA LYS A 68 -20.79 -4.65 -16.82
C LYS A 68 -19.45 -5.12 -16.29
N SER A 69 -18.36 -4.87 -17.04
CA SER A 69 -17.01 -5.27 -16.67
C SER A 69 -16.01 -4.19 -17.08
N ASN A 70 -15.01 -3.95 -16.24
CA ASN A 70 -13.83 -3.15 -16.55
C ASN A 70 -12.60 -4.02 -16.32
N LEU A 71 -11.61 -3.93 -17.21
CA LEU A 71 -10.31 -4.55 -17.03
C LEU A 71 -9.23 -3.51 -17.29
N LEU A 72 -8.30 -3.39 -16.37
CA LEU A 72 -7.12 -2.55 -16.47
C LEU A 72 -5.89 -3.42 -16.23
N VAL A 73 -4.98 -3.43 -17.19
CA VAL A 73 -3.68 -4.11 -17.08
C VAL A 73 -2.60 -3.05 -17.22
N ARG A 74 -1.60 -3.12 -16.37
CA ARG A 74 -0.44 -2.22 -16.38
C ARG A 74 0.85 -3.03 -16.30
N TYR A 75 1.89 -2.48 -16.87
CA TYR A 75 3.24 -2.97 -16.72
C TYR A 75 4.19 -1.79 -16.54
N LYS A 76 4.94 -1.79 -15.44
CA LYS A 76 5.96 -0.80 -15.15
C LYS A 76 7.33 -1.47 -15.17
N THR A 77 8.33 -0.76 -15.70
CA THR A 77 9.71 -1.22 -15.71
C THR A 77 10.64 -0.04 -15.45
N MET A 78 11.78 -0.31 -14.84
CA MET A 78 12.81 0.67 -14.51
C MET A 78 14.21 0.07 -14.65
N SER A 79 15.23 0.93 -14.53
CA SER A 79 16.66 0.63 -14.82
C SER A 79 17.29 -0.46 -13.96
N ILE A 80 16.75 -0.80 -12.80
CA ILE A 80 17.29 -1.79 -11.87
C ILE A 80 16.67 -3.19 -12.08
N ASN A 81 16.40 -3.54 -13.34
CA ASN A 81 15.68 -4.74 -13.71
C ASN A 81 14.37 -4.90 -12.91
N TYR A 82 13.65 -3.78 -12.82
CA TYR A 82 12.37 -3.70 -12.12
C TYR A 82 11.24 -4.04 -13.07
N HIS A 83 10.39 -4.94 -12.65
CA HIS A 83 9.20 -5.40 -13.34
C HIS A 83 8.02 -5.38 -12.39
N ASP A 84 6.92 -4.78 -12.82
CA ASP A 84 5.72 -4.59 -12.01
C ASP A 84 4.47 -4.73 -12.90
N PRO A 85 4.14 -5.98 -13.30
CA PRO A 85 2.84 -6.26 -13.89
C PRO A 85 1.75 -6.13 -12.83
N SER A 86 0.66 -5.49 -13.22
CA SER A 86 -0.53 -5.39 -12.38
C SER A 86 -1.80 -5.46 -13.21
N PHE A 87 -2.88 -5.94 -12.59
CA PHE A 87 -4.19 -5.87 -13.18
C PHE A 87 -5.25 -5.51 -12.14
N ARG A 88 -6.33 -4.92 -12.62
CA ARG A 88 -7.56 -4.69 -11.87
C ARG A 88 -8.75 -5.06 -12.75
N TRP A 89 -9.53 -6.00 -12.27
CA TRP A 89 -10.78 -6.42 -12.89
C TRP A 89 -11.96 -6.05 -12.00
N GLU A 90 -12.99 -5.48 -12.61
CA GLU A 90 -14.20 -5.07 -11.93
C GLU A 90 -15.40 -5.67 -12.68
N GLN A 91 -16.35 -6.21 -11.93
CA GLN A 91 -17.54 -6.84 -12.46
C GLN A 91 -18.78 -6.36 -11.74
N LYS A 92 -19.77 -5.92 -12.51
CA LYS A 92 -21.12 -5.68 -12.02
C LYS A 92 -21.83 -7.03 -11.89
N LEU A 93 -22.13 -7.45 -10.66
CA LEU A 93 -22.83 -8.70 -10.39
C LEU A 93 -24.35 -8.53 -10.46
N SER A 94 -24.85 -7.36 -10.01
CA SER A 94 -26.23 -6.94 -10.11
C SER A 94 -26.30 -5.42 -10.17
N ASP A 95 -27.51 -4.85 -10.23
CA ASP A 95 -27.66 -3.37 -10.19
C ASP A 95 -27.23 -2.78 -8.86
N LYS A 96 -27.15 -3.58 -7.81
CA LYS A 96 -26.81 -3.13 -6.46
C LYS A 96 -25.49 -3.68 -5.95
N VAL A 97 -24.86 -4.65 -6.63
CA VAL A 97 -23.63 -5.31 -6.15
C VAL A 97 -22.60 -5.38 -7.25
N CYS A 98 -21.36 -5.03 -6.90
CA CYS A 98 -20.19 -5.19 -7.76
C CYS A 98 -19.00 -5.77 -7.02
N LEU A 99 -18.09 -6.36 -7.79
CA LEU A 99 -16.86 -7.01 -7.37
C LEU A 99 -15.67 -6.27 -7.97
N SER A 100 -14.57 -6.18 -7.23
CA SER A 100 -13.24 -5.86 -7.76
C SER A 100 -12.22 -6.90 -7.34
N VAL A 101 -11.31 -7.21 -8.24
CA VAL A 101 -10.13 -8.04 -7.97
C VAL A 101 -8.93 -7.31 -8.54
N SER A 102 -7.90 -7.09 -7.73
CA SER A 102 -6.63 -6.53 -8.19
C SER A 102 -5.46 -7.37 -7.74
N SER A 103 -4.41 -7.38 -8.55
CA SER A 103 -3.14 -8.02 -8.26
C SER A 103 -2.00 -7.17 -8.80
N GLU A 104 -0.90 -7.14 -8.07
CA GLU A 104 0.36 -6.52 -8.46
C GLU A 104 1.51 -7.43 -8.04
N TYR A 105 2.42 -7.69 -8.96
CA TYR A 105 3.62 -8.47 -8.69
C TYR A 105 4.84 -7.62 -9.00
N ILE A 106 5.68 -7.42 -8.00
CA ILE A 106 6.90 -6.62 -8.12
C ILE A 106 8.10 -7.54 -8.04
N LYS A 107 9.00 -7.39 -8.99
CA LYS A 107 10.30 -8.06 -8.99
C LYS A 107 11.40 -7.11 -9.46
N SER A 108 12.48 -7.05 -8.69
CA SER A 108 13.69 -6.29 -9.05
C SER A 108 14.91 -6.94 -8.45
N ASN A 109 16.04 -6.91 -9.17
CA ASN A 109 17.32 -7.31 -8.61
C ASN A 109 17.96 -6.20 -7.77
N GLY A 110 17.46 -4.97 -7.84
CA GLY A 110 17.91 -3.83 -7.05
C GLY A 110 19.38 -3.45 -7.23
N GLN A 111 20.05 -4.01 -8.24
CA GLN A 111 21.49 -3.81 -8.43
C GLN A 111 21.75 -2.49 -9.14
N TYR A 112 22.59 -1.66 -8.56
CA TYR A 112 23.03 -0.41 -9.17
C TYR A 112 24.51 -0.14 -8.90
N LYS A 113 25.16 0.52 -9.86
CA LYS A 113 26.53 0.98 -9.73
C LYS A 113 26.56 2.34 -9.06
N PHE A 114 27.50 2.53 -8.15
CA PHE A 114 27.73 3.81 -7.49
C PHE A 114 29.22 4.06 -7.30
N ARG A 115 29.63 5.33 -7.31
CA ARG A 115 30.99 5.72 -6.98
C ARG A 115 31.17 5.67 -5.48
N TYR A 116 32.17 4.90 -5.01
CA TYR A 116 32.58 4.83 -3.63
C TYR A 116 33.89 5.57 -3.46
N LYS A 117 33.84 6.73 -2.79
CA LYS A 117 35.01 7.55 -2.52
C LYS A 117 35.15 7.76 -1.02
N ARG A 118 36.35 7.55 -0.50
CA ARG A 118 36.73 7.82 0.88
C ARG A 118 38.11 8.50 0.91
N ASN A 119 38.26 9.50 1.73
CA ASN A 119 39.54 10.14 2.01
C ASN A 119 40.07 9.67 3.34
N ASN A 120 41.41 9.64 3.47
CA ASN A 120 42.12 9.48 4.71
C ASN A 120 41.97 10.75 5.57
N GLN A 121 42.45 10.68 6.84
CA GLN A 121 42.41 11.82 7.75
C GLN A 121 43.29 12.98 7.28
N ASP A 122 44.35 12.72 6.51
CA ASP A 122 45.26 13.71 5.92
C ASP A 122 44.70 14.37 4.64
N GLY A 123 43.43 13.99 4.22
CA GLY A 123 42.79 14.49 3.01
C GLY A 123 43.15 13.74 1.72
N SER A 124 44.13 12.83 1.76
CA SER A 124 44.47 11.99 0.60
C SER A 124 43.32 10.99 0.29
N VAL A 125 43.23 10.55 -0.97
CA VAL A 125 42.21 9.59 -1.39
C VAL A 125 42.57 8.17 -0.94
N ALA A 126 41.80 7.61 -0.04
CA ALA A 126 41.95 6.21 0.39
C ALA A 126 41.36 5.25 -0.66
N TYR A 127 40.15 5.55 -1.14
CA TYR A 127 39.44 4.77 -2.17
C TYR A 127 38.70 5.70 -3.11
N ASP A 128 38.76 5.45 -4.40
CA ASP A 128 37.92 6.07 -5.42
C ASP A 128 37.66 5.03 -6.50
N THR A 129 36.54 4.32 -6.38
CA THR A 129 36.18 3.20 -7.23
C THR A 129 34.69 3.16 -7.51
N THR A 130 34.31 2.44 -8.56
CA THR A 130 32.90 2.14 -8.84
C THR A 130 32.59 0.74 -8.33
N ALA A 131 31.60 0.65 -7.47
CA ALA A 131 31.12 -0.59 -6.90
C ALA A 131 29.67 -0.86 -7.30
N THR A 132 29.26 -2.12 -7.25
CA THR A 132 27.86 -2.52 -7.45
C THR A 132 27.24 -2.81 -6.10
N ARG A 133 26.05 -2.20 -5.83
CA ARG A 133 25.26 -2.52 -4.65
C ARG A 133 24.51 -3.83 -4.88
N TRP A 134 24.68 -4.76 -3.96
CA TRP A 134 24.03 -6.05 -3.92
C TRP A 134 23.03 -6.14 -2.77
N ASN A 135 22.18 -7.17 -2.78
CA ASN A 135 21.19 -7.42 -1.73
C ASN A 135 20.22 -6.25 -1.52
N SER A 136 19.77 -5.66 -2.64
CA SER A 136 18.72 -4.63 -2.69
C SER A 136 17.53 -5.08 -3.51
N ASP A 137 17.46 -6.38 -3.77
CA ASP A 137 16.40 -7.03 -4.52
C ASP A 137 15.07 -7.01 -3.76
N ILE A 138 13.99 -7.10 -4.51
CA ILE A 138 12.64 -7.25 -3.98
C ILE A 138 11.86 -8.21 -4.85
N GLU A 139 11.08 -9.05 -4.19
CA GLU A 139 9.99 -9.81 -4.79
C GLU A 139 8.76 -9.66 -3.92
N ALA A 140 7.64 -9.20 -4.48
CA ALA A 140 6.43 -8.94 -3.73
C ALA A 140 5.18 -9.26 -4.54
N LEU A 141 4.18 -9.84 -3.87
CA LEU A 141 2.84 -10.09 -4.41
C LEU A 141 1.80 -9.36 -3.56
N ARG A 142 0.91 -8.63 -4.22
CA ARG A 142 -0.30 -8.03 -3.64
C ARG A 142 -1.53 -8.61 -4.29
N LEU A 143 -2.51 -8.92 -3.46
CA LEU A 143 -3.84 -9.31 -3.91
C LEU A 143 -4.88 -8.55 -3.10
N GLU A 144 -5.86 -7.97 -3.75
CA GLU A 144 -7.01 -7.37 -3.09
C GLU A 144 -8.28 -7.79 -3.82
N THR A 145 -9.28 -8.16 -3.04
CA THR A 145 -10.63 -8.44 -3.53
C THR A 145 -11.63 -7.64 -2.72
N GLY A 146 -12.55 -6.95 -3.38
CA GLY A 146 -13.58 -6.17 -2.73
C GLY A 146 -14.96 -6.44 -3.34
N VAL A 147 -15.95 -6.59 -2.47
CA VAL A 147 -17.38 -6.64 -2.84
C VAL A 147 -18.04 -5.39 -2.30
N TYR A 148 -18.83 -4.72 -3.15
CA TYR A 148 -19.46 -3.44 -2.82
C TYR A 148 -20.94 -3.55 -3.10
N GLY A 149 -21.75 -3.12 -2.16
CA GLY A 149 -23.20 -3.17 -2.28
C GLY A 149 -23.86 -1.82 -2.00
N GLN A 150 -24.97 -1.57 -2.71
CA GLN A 150 -25.85 -0.44 -2.50
C GLN A 150 -27.06 -0.89 -1.68
N LEU A 151 -27.43 -0.13 -0.68
CA LEU A 151 -28.63 -0.26 0.11
C LEU A 151 -29.58 0.89 -0.23
N ASN A 152 -30.85 0.75 0.13
CA ASN A 152 -31.74 1.92 0.12
C ASN A 152 -31.23 2.88 1.21
N ASN A 153 -30.78 4.08 0.80
CA ASN A 153 -30.18 5.09 1.66
C ASN A 153 -28.90 4.60 2.40
N GLY A 154 -28.01 3.92 1.68
CA GLY A 154 -26.74 3.46 2.26
C GLY A 154 -25.90 2.60 1.35
N SER A 155 -24.78 2.14 1.88
CA SER A 155 -23.86 1.24 1.16
C SER A 155 -23.11 0.37 2.14
N TRP A 156 -22.55 -0.72 1.63
CA TRP A 156 -21.64 -1.58 2.35
C TRP A 156 -20.50 -2.01 1.45
N ASP A 157 -19.39 -2.39 2.04
CA ASP A 157 -18.31 -3.10 1.36
C ASP A 157 -17.65 -4.12 2.29
N ALA A 158 -17.10 -5.13 1.66
CA ALA A 158 -16.24 -6.11 2.31
C ALA A 158 -15.00 -6.33 1.44
N LYS A 159 -13.83 -6.36 2.06
CA LYS A 159 -12.54 -6.49 1.38
C LYS A 159 -11.65 -7.50 2.05
N VAL A 160 -10.85 -8.14 1.23
CA VAL A 160 -9.75 -9.01 1.66
C VAL A 160 -8.48 -8.50 1.00
N TYR A 161 -7.43 -8.38 1.78
CA TYR A 161 -6.12 -7.95 1.36
C TYR A 161 -5.06 -8.98 1.75
N TYR A 162 -4.17 -9.28 0.81
CA TYR A 162 -3.01 -10.13 1.03
C TYR A 162 -1.76 -9.48 0.46
N TYR A 163 -0.68 -9.55 1.20
CA TYR A 163 0.65 -9.11 0.80
C TYR A 163 1.69 -10.10 1.28
N ASP A 164 2.59 -10.48 0.38
CA ASP A 164 3.74 -11.33 0.67
C ASP A 164 4.96 -10.74 -0.01
N SER A 165 6.06 -10.57 0.70
CA SER A 165 7.29 -10.06 0.11
C SER A 165 8.55 -10.59 0.76
N GLU A 166 9.57 -10.71 -0.06
CA GLU A 166 10.95 -10.90 0.32
C GLU A 166 11.78 -9.76 -0.26
N ARG A 167 12.63 -9.15 0.55
CA ARG A 167 13.54 -8.08 0.11
C ARG A 167 14.89 -8.14 0.80
N GLY A 168 15.92 -7.78 0.04
CA GLY A 168 17.25 -7.57 0.57
C GLY A 168 17.36 -6.21 1.27
N ALA A 169 18.05 -6.18 2.39
CA ALA A 169 18.48 -4.97 3.07
C ALA A 169 20.00 -4.95 3.06
N PRO A 170 20.63 -4.20 2.13
CA PRO A 170 22.07 -4.24 1.97
C PRO A 170 22.77 -3.71 3.23
N GLY A 171 23.83 -4.38 3.64
CA GLY A 171 24.64 -4.00 4.80
C GLY A 171 25.46 -2.72 4.58
N ALA A 172 26.14 -2.25 5.60
CA ALA A 172 27.05 -1.12 5.52
C ALA A 172 28.28 -1.45 4.67
N ILE A 173 28.89 -0.40 4.10
CA ILE A 173 30.21 -0.50 3.45
C ILE A 173 31.21 0.09 4.44
N VAL A 174 32.09 -0.76 4.96
CA VAL A 174 33.13 -0.36 5.90
C VAL A 174 34.49 -0.77 5.33
N GLU A 175 35.41 0.20 5.22
CA GLU A 175 36.78 -0.03 4.73
C GLU A 175 36.85 -0.78 3.38
N ASN A 176 36.02 -0.36 2.44
CA ASN A 176 35.87 -1.00 1.12
C ASN A 176 35.42 -2.48 1.18
N LYS A 177 34.95 -2.93 2.33
CA LYS A 177 34.33 -4.24 2.51
C LYS A 177 32.83 -4.09 2.56
N PHE A 178 32.14 -4.89 1.75
CA PHE A 178 30.69 -4.99 1.74
C PHE A 178 30.29 -6.03 2.77
N SER A 179 29.58 -5.64 3.80
CA SER A 179 28.99 -6.61 4.73
C SER A 179 27.82 -7.32 4.05
N ASP A 180 27.62 -8.58 4.41
CA ASP A 180 26.40 -9.30 4.08
C ASP A 180 25.22 -8.55 4.70
N GLY A 181 24.22 -8.29 3.89
CA GLY A 181 23.00 -7.63 4.35
C GLY A 181 22.04 -8.62 4.99
N PHE A 182 20.92 -8.10 5.43
CA PHE A 182 19.83 -8.88 5.98
C PHE A 182 18.78 -9.17 4.91
N ARG A 183 17.98 -10.22 5.13
CA ARG A 183 16.75 -10.48 4.36
C ARG A 183 15.57 -10.10 5.22
N GLN A 184 14.60 -9.43 4.62
CA GLN A 184 13.33 -9.08 5.26
C GLN A 184 12.19 -9.80 4.55
N TYR A 185 11.35 -10.45 5.35
CA TYR A 185 10.16 -11.15 4.92
C TYR A 185 8.96 -10.48 5.55
N ASP A 186 7.98 -10.10 4.74
CA ASP A 186 6.74 -9.50 5.22
C ASP A 186 5.54 -10.26 4.67
N LYS A 187 4.66 -10.69 5.56
CA LYS A 187 3.41 -11.33 5.20
C LYS A 187 2.26 -10.66 5.95
N ASN A 188 1.30 -10.13 5.20
CA ASN A 188 0.14 -9.45 5.75
C ASN A 188 -1.13 -10.01 5.15
N PHE A 189 -2.09 -10.28 6.00
CA PHE A 189 -3.45 -10.63 5.61
C PHE A 189 -4.43 -9.91 6.51
N PHE A 190 -5.44 -9.32 5.92
CA PHE A 190 -6.58 -8.82 6.68
C PHE A 190 -7.86 -8.85 5.84
N ALA A 191 -8.98 -8.95 6.53
CA ALA A 191 -10.30 -8.74 5.98
C ALA A 191 -10.96 -7.58 6.71
N GLN A 192 -11.70 -6.74 6.00
CA GLN A 192 -12.41 -5.62 6.59
C GLN A 192 -13.79 -5.45 5.97
N GLY A 193 -14.70 -4.89 6.75
CA GLY A 193 -16.04 -4.58 6.30
C GLY A 193 -16.47 -3.20 6.77
N PHE A 194 -17.29 -2.57 5.96
CA PHE A 194 -17.89 -1.27 6.21
C PHE A 194 -19.36 -1.29 5.83
N ILE A 195 -20.19 -0.67 6.66
CA ILE A 195 -21.60 -0.42 6.36
C ILE A 195 -21.97 0.96 6.84
N ILE A 196 -22.71 1.67 6.01
CA ILE A 196 -23.36 2.93 6.35
C ILE A 196 -24.80 2.89 5.88
N LYS A 197 -25.73 3.33 6.73
CA LYS A 197 -27.15 3.39 6.40
C LYS A 197 -27.83 4.57 7.11
N ASP A 198 -28.58 5.34 6.34
CA ASP A 198 -29.45 6.37 6.83
C ASP A 198 -30.86 5.78 7.04
N PHE A 199 -31.30 5.69 8.29
CA PHE A 199 -32.64 5.19 8.62
C PHE A 199 -33.69 6.30 8.52
N SER A 200 -33.28 7.55 8.77
CA SER A 200 -34.09 8.75 8.59
C SER A 200 -33.17 9.96 8.48
N GLU A 201 -33.73 11.16 8.28
CA GLU A 201 -32.96 12.41 8.27
C GLU A 201 -32.19 12.65 9.59
N LYS A 202 -32.68 12.06 10.69
CA LYS A 202 -32.10 12.24 12.04
C LYS A 202 -31.18 11.09 12.49
N TYR A 203 -31.32 9.91 11.88
CA TYR A 203 -30.62 8.70 12.35
C TYR A 203 -29.78 8.09 11.24
N LYS A 204 -28.48 8.11 11.47
CA LYS A 204 -27.48 7.49 10.61
C LYS A 204 -26.70 6.44 11.39
N PHE A 205 -26.53 5.27 10.79
CA PHE A 205 -25.74 4.17 11.35
C PHE A 205 -24.47 3.96 10.51
N GLN A 206 -23.35 3.78 11.18
CA GLN A 206 -22.10 3.40 10.56
C GLN A 206 -21.39 2.34 11.40
N ALA A 207 -20.93 1.28 10.77
CA ALA A 207 -20.08 0.27 11.40
C ALA A 207 -18.88 -0.07 10.52
N LYS A 208 -17.76 -0.36 11.18
CA LYS A 208 -16.50 -0.82 10.56
C LYS A 208 -15.94 -1.96 11.40
N ALA A 209 -15.41 -2.97 10.71
CA ALA A 209 -14.75 -4.13 11.33
C ALA A 209 -13.51 -4.54 10.54
N LYS A 210 -12.52 -5.11 11.25
CA LYS A 210 -11.31 -5.69 10.67
C LYS A 210 -10.94 -6.96 11.41
#